data_91a6aa7540ae413ae37e7b428563e4b4
#
_entry.id   91a6aa7540ae413ae37e7b428563e4b4
#
_cell.length_a   1.000
_cell.length_b   1.000
_cell.length_c   1.000
_cell.angle_alpha   90.00
_cell.angle_beta   90.00
_cell.angle_gamma   90.00
#
_symmetry.space_group_name_H-M   'P 1'
#
loop_
_entity.id
_entity.type
_entity.pdbx_description
1 polymer ?
#
loop_
_entity_poly.entity_id
_entity_poly.type
_entity_poly.pdbx_seq_one_letter_code
_entity_poly.pdbx_strand_id
1 'polypeptide(L)'
;MQTTTQTIIKQQLLASLATLKQCVDTCPKEQIHEKHNDYPFSQVVFHTLFYCDFYLSKSKGTFFKQDFHIKNKNIFADYEELEYRLPTKLYEIAFLNQYIGHCRKKIEKTLEDITDIELKQNAKMREKEITKEELFIDLCRHMQHHAAQLGLRIQILTGNELQWITSGWKEY
;
A
#
# COMPACT_ATOMS: atom_id res chain seq x y z
N MET A 1 20.57 3.26 -21.48
CA MET A 1 19.74 4.34 -20.89
C MET A 1 19.98 4.38 -19.40
N GLN A 2 20.28 5.53 -18.86
CA GLN A 2 20.46 5.67 -17.40
C GLN A 2 19.08 5.60 -16.71
N THR A 3 18.93 4.72 -15.74
CA THR A 3 17.67 4.58 -15.01
C THR A 3 17.45 5.78 -14.11
N THR A 4 16.32 6.48 -14.21
CA THR A 4 16.01 7.65 -13.39
C THR A 4 15.57 7.28 -11.97
N THR A 5 15.67 8.20 -11.03
CA THR A 5 15.21 8.01 -9.63
C THR A 5 13.72 7.66 -9.58
N GLN A 6 12.87 8.32 -10.40
CA GLN A 6 11.44 8.00 -10.50
C GLN A 6 11.22 6.54 -10.91
N THR A 7 11.98 6.08 -11.93
CA THR A 7 11.88 4.70 -12.41
C THR A 7 12.26 3.71 -11.32
N ILE A 8 13.33 3.95 -10.58
CA ILE A 8 13.77 3.09 -9.47
C ILE A 8 12.67 3.02 -8.40
N ILE A 9 12.19 4.16 -7.93
CA ILE A 9 11.15 4.24 -6.90
C ILE A 9 9.88 3.54 -7.37
N LYS A 10 9.42 3.81 -8.61
CA LYS A 10 8.26 3.17 -9.22
C LYS A 10 8.38 1.65 -9.21
N GLN A 11 9.52 1.13 -9.66
CA GLN A 11 9.75 -0.31 -9.73
C GLN A 11 9.73 -0.97 -8.35
N GLN A 12 10.31 -0.33 -7.34
CA GLN A 12 10.34 -0.87 -5.98
C GLN A 12 8.97 -0.78 -5.27
N LEU A 13 8.21 0.30 -5.46
CA LEU A 13 6.83 0.39 -4.97
C LEU A 13 5.93 -0.67 -5.60
N LEU A 14 6.05 -0.89 -6.91
CA LEU A 14 5.30 -1.92 -7.62
C LEU A 14 5.67 -3.33 -7.15
N ALA A 15 6.96 -3.59 -6.89
CA ALA A 15 7.42 -4.88 -6.35
C ALA A 15 6.85 -5.13 -4.94
N SER A 16 6.88 -4.12 -4.07
CA SER A 16 6.31 -4.21 -2.72
C SER A 16 4.79 -4.42 -2.76
N LEU A 17 4.08 -3.75 -3.68
CA LEU A 17 2.65 -3.93 -3.87
C LEU A 17 2.32 -5.33 -4.43
N ALA A 18 3.13 -5.84 -5.35
CA ALA A 18 2.97 -7.19 -5.89
C ALA A 18 3.23 -8.26 -4.83
N THR A 19 4.19 -8.05 -3.92
CA THR A 19 4.39 -8.93 -2.75
C THR A 19 3.16 -8.91 -1.83
N LEU A 20 2.59 -7.73 -1.56
CA LEU A 20 1.35 -7.63 -0.79
C LEU A 20 0.18 -8.34 -1.48
N LYS A 21 0.10 -8.26 -2.82
CA LYS A 21 -0.89 -8.99 -3.62
C LYS A 21 -0.75 -10.51 -3.47
N GLN A 22 0.48 -11.04 -3.53
CA GLN A 22 0.72 -12.46 -3.24
C GLN A 22 0.23 -12.85 -1.85
N CYS A 23 0.45 -12.00 -0.83
CA CYS A 23 -0.07 -12.25 0.51
C CYS A 23 -1.59 -12.42 0.50
N VAL A 24 -2.31 -11.56 -0.22
CA VAL A 24 -3.79 -11.64 -0.31
C VAL A 24 -4.24 -12.88 -1.06
N ASP A 25 -3.56 -13.24 -2.15
CA ASP A 25 -3.92 -14.40 -2.99
C ASP A 25 -3.63 -15.74 -2.32
N THR A 26 -2.59 -15.79 -1.49
CA THR A 26 -2.13 -17.01 -0.83
C THR A 26 -2.78 -17.21 0.56
N CYS A 27 -3.33 -16.13 1.15
CA CYS A 27 -3.99 -16.23 2.44
C CYS A 27 -5.20 -17.17 2.39
N PRO A 28 -5.29 -18.21 3.23
CA PRO A 28 -6.49 -19.02 3.33
C PRO A 28 -7.71 -18.17 3.67
N LYS A 29 -8.83 -18.39 2.99
CA LYS A 29 -10.03 -17.56 3.10
C LYS A 29 -10.53 -17.40 4.53
N GLU A 30 -10.46 -18.47 5.30
CA GLU A 30 -10.85 -18.50 6.72
C GLU A 30 -9.92 -17.68 7.62
N GLN A 31 -8.70 -17.38 7.15
CA GLN A 31 -7.69 -16.65 7.91
C GLN A 31 -7.70 -15.13 7.65
N ILE A 32 -8.47 -14.67 6.66
CA ILE A 32 -8.45 -13.26 6.23
C ILE A 32 -8.90 -12.30 7.34
N HIS A 33 -9.81 -12.75 8.20
CA HIS A 33 -10.34 -11.98 9.33
C HIS A 33 -9.81 -12.44 10.69
N GLU A 34 -8.98 -13.49 10.71
CA GLU A 34 -8.38 -13.97 11.96
C GLU A 34 -7.33 -13.01 12.48
N LYS A 35 -7.34 -12.81 13.79
CA LYS A 35 -6.40 -11.95 14.50
C LYS A 35 -5.11 -12.73 14.80
N HIS A 36 -3.98 -12.07 14.53
CA HIS A 36 -2.70 -12.40 15.15
C HIS A 36 -2.26 -11.16 15.92
N ASN A 37 -2.12 -11.28 17.22
CA ASN A 37 -2.11 -10.16 18.14
C ASN A 37 -3.42 -9.35 18.01
N ASP A 38 -3.34 -8.01 17.84
CA ASP A 38 -4.52 -7.15 17.81
C ASP A 38 -5.13 -6.96 16.42
N TYR A 39 -4.44 -7.42 15.34
CA TYR A 39 -4.82 -7.05 13.98
C TYR A 39 -5.17 -8.24 13.10
N PRO A 40 -6.40 -8.27 12.52
CA PRO A 40 -6.76 -9.19 11.45
C PRO A 40 -5.86 -9.01 10.22
N PHE A 41 -5.70 -10.09 9.45
CA PHE A 41 -4.92 -10.06 8.20
C PHE A 41 -5.43 -8.97 7.26
N SER A 42 -6.75 -8.90 7.05
CA SER A 42 -7.39 -7.90 6.18
C SER A 42 -7.13 -6.45 6.60
N GLN A 43 -7.02 -6.19 7.90
CA GLN A 43 -6.70 -4.83 8.39
C GLN A 43 -5.25 -4.44 8.10
N VAL A 44 -4.29 -5.36 8.26
CA VAL A 44 -2.88 -5.07 7.92
C VAL A 44 -2.74 -4.79 6.43
N VAL A 45 -3.44 -5.55 5.57
CA VAL A 45 -3.48 -5.28 4.12
C VAL A 45 -4.08 -3.91 3.84
N PHE A 46 -5.26 -3.61 4.43
CA PHE A 46 -5.93 -2.32 4.23
C PHE A 46 -5.06 -1.15 4.69
N HIS A 47 -4.48 -1.24 5.89
CA HIS A 47 -3.54 -0.25 6.44
C HIS A 47 -2.40 0.05 5.45
N THR A 48 -1.79 -0.99 4.91
CA THR A 48 -0.69 -0.85 3.96
C THR A 48 -1.14 -0.13 2.67
N LEU A 49 -2.29 -0.51 2.13
CA LEU A 49 -2.88 0.12 0.94
C LEU A 49 -3.32 1.56 1.21
N PHE A 50 -3.89 1.82 2.39
CA PHE A 50 -4.33 3.14 2.81
C PHE A 50 -3.16 4.13 2.82
N TYR A 51 -2.03 3.78 3.43
CA TYR A 51 -0.86 4.66 3.46
C TYR A 51 -0.16 4.75 2.10
N CYS A 52 -0.23 3.71 1.26
CA CYS A 52 0.21 3.80 -0.13
C CYS A 52 -0.60 4.86 -0.89
N ASP A 53 -1.91 4.79 -0.81
CA ASP A 53 -2.83 5.74 -1.45
C ASP A 53 -2.68 7.16 -0.86
N PHE A 54 -2.55 7.28 0.46
CA PHE A 54 -2.41 8.55 1.17
C PHE A 54 -1.14 9.28 0.76
N TYR A 55 0.02 8.64 0.85
CA TYR A 55 1.32 9.30 0.59
C TYR A 55 1.56 9.61 -0.89
N LEU A 56 0.90 8.90 -1.81
CA LEU A 56 0.92 9.22 -3.24
C LEU A 56 -0.05 10.33 -3.63
N SER A 57 -0.86 10.83 -2.72
CA SER A 57 -1.79 11.93 -2.99
C SER A 57 -1.11 13.29 -2.94
N LYS A 58 -1.56 14.22 -3.79
CA LYS A 58 -0.99 15.59 -3.86
C LYS A 58 -1.27 16.41 -2.59
N SER A 59 -2.37 16.14 -1.92
CA SER A 59 -2.80 16.78 -0.67
C SER A 59 -3.86 15.94 0.04
N LYS A 60 -4.11 16.24 1.33
CA LYS A 60 -5.23 15.64 2.07
C LYS A 60 -6.57 15.86 1.37
N GLY A 61 -6.80 17.03 0.81
CA GLY A 61 -8.04 17.35 0.09
C GLY A 61 -8.25 16.51 -1.18
N THR A 62 -7.19 16.22 -1.94
CA THR A 62 -7.27 15.34 -3.11
C THR A 62 -7.43 13.88 -2.72
N PHE A 63 -6.85 13.46 -1.59
CA PHE A 63 -7.03 12.13 -1.06
C PHE A 63 -8.50 11.83 -0.71
N PHE A 64 -9.15 12.71 0.03
CA PHE A 64 -10.54 12.52 0.45
C PHE A 64 -11.56 12.58 -0.69
N LYS A 65 -11.25 13.29 -1.78
CA LYS A 65 -12.18 13.56 -2.89
C LYS A 65 -11.97 12.66 -4.12
N GLN A 66 -11.10 11.65 -4.03
CA GLN A 66 -10.86 10.77 -5.16
C GLN A 66 -12.05 9.84 -5.44
N ASP A 67 -12.30 9.54 -6.71
CA ASP A 67 -13.45 8.75 -7.16
C ASP A 67 -13.52 7.37 -6.48
N PHE A 68 -12.38 6.76 -6.20
CA PHE A 68 -12.33 5.47 -5.52
C PHE A 68 -12.95 5.54 -4.12
N HIS A 69 -12.66 6.59 -3.35
CA HIS A 69 -13.25 6.80 -2.01
C HIS A 69 -14.74 7.13 -2.10
N ILE A 70 -15.13 7.96 -3.07
CA ILE A 70 -16.56 8.32 -3.29
C ILE A 70 -17.39 7.08 -3.63
N LYS A 71 -16.87 6.20 -4.48
CA LYS A 71 -17.52 4.93 -4.86
C LYS A 71 -17.59 3.92 -3.70
N ASN A 72 -16.64 3.96 -2.78
CA ASN A 72 -16.54 3.07 -1.62
C ASN A 72 -16.77 3.84 -0.30
N LYS A 73 -17.72 4.77 -0.29
CA LYS A 73 -17.97 5.68 0.85
C LYS A 73 -18.27 4.99 2.17
N ASN A 74 -18.84 3.79 2.15
CA ASN A 74 -19.07 2.97 3.34
C ASN A 74 -17.76 2.51 4.00
N ILE A 75 -16.71 2.29 3.22
CA ILE A 75 -15.36 1.93 3.72
C ILE A 75 -14.64 3.18 4.22
N PHE A 76 -14.72 4.28 3.47
CA PHE A 76 -13.99 5.53 3.75
C PHE A 76 -14.82 6.56 4.53
N ALA A 77 -15.89 6.14 5.23
CA ALA A 77 -16.79 7.05 5.93
C ALA A 77 -16.12 7.84 7.05
N ASP A 78 -15.24 7.20 7.82
CA ASP A 78 -14.62 7.75 9.04
C ASP A 78 -13.09 7.73 9.02
N TYR A 79 -12.47 7.17 7.98
CA TYR A 79 -11.00 7.11 7.84
C TYR A 79 -10.28 6.62 9.12
N GLU A 80 -10.70 5.46 9.66
CA GLU A 80 -10.17 4.87 10.92
C GLU A 80 -8.64 4.94 11.03
N GLU A 81 -7.93 4.78 9.91
CA GLU A 81 -6.45 4.80 9.85
C GLU A 81 -5.83 6.17 10.23
N LEU A 82 -6.62 7.23 10.24
CA LEU A 82 -6.18 8.58 10.65
C LEU A 82 -6.57 8.92 12.09
N GLU A 83 -7.23 8.00 12.80
CA GLU A 83 -7.67 8.19 14.18
C GLU A 83 -6.75 7.48 15.17
N TYR A 84 -6.69 8.01 16.40
CA TYR A 84 -5.95 7.39 17.51
C TYR A 84 -6.78 6.31 18.24
N ARG A 85 -7.28 5.34 17.45
CA ARG A 85 -8.00 4.18 17.98
C ARG A 85 -7.63 2.93 17.20
N LEU A 86 -7.85 1.77 17.81
CA LEU A 86 -7.70 0.50 17.09
C LEU A 86 -8.76 0.41 15.98
N PRO A 87 -8.37 0.16 14.74
CA PRO A 87 -9.31 -0.09 13.65
C PRO A 87 -10.20 -1.30 13.96
N THR A 88 -11.47 -1.21 13.61
CA THR A 88 -12.45 -2.26 13.90
C THR A 88 -13.04 -2.90 12.64
N LYS A 89 -12.91 -2.26 11.48
CA LYS A 89 -13.46 -2.76 10.22
C LYS A 89 -12.72 -3.98 9.72
N LEU A 90 -13.48 -4.90 9.14
CA LEU A 90 -12.97 -6.05 8.39
C LEU A 90 -13.15 -5.78 6.89
N TYR A 91 -12.23 -6.26 6.08
CA TYR A 91 -12.22 -5.99 4.64
C TYR A 91 -12.24 -7.29 3.85
N GLU A 92 -13.19 -7.39 2.93
CA GLU A 92 -13.33 -8.53 2.05
C GLU A 92 -12.23 -8.59 0.99
N ILE A 93 -11.80 -9.80 0.62
CA ILE A 93 -10.75 -10.04 -0.39
C ILE A 93 -11.07 -9.31 -1.70
N ALA A 94 -12.34 -9.32 -2.12
CA ALA A 94 -12.77 -8.64 -3.35
C ALA A 94 -12.51 -7.14 -3.31
N PHE A 95 -12.78 -6.47 -2.17
CA PHE A 95 -12.48 -5.06 -1.99
C PHE A 95 -10.98 -4.80 -1.93
N LEU A 96 -10.22 -5.61 -1.19
CA LEU A 96 -8.76 -5.48 -1.09
C LEU A 96 -8.11 -5.58 -2.48
N ASN A 97 -8.56 -6.50 -3.32
CA ASN A 97 -8.08 -6.61 -4.70
C ASN A 97 -8.41 -5.37 -5.56
N GLN A 98 -9.60 -4.79 -5.41
CA GLN A 98 -9.94 -3.52 -6.06
C GLN A 98 -9.03 -2.38 -5.58
N TYR A 99 -8.71 -2.33 -4.28
CA TYR A 99 -7.85 -1.30 -3.72
C TYR A 99 -6.39 -1.47 -4.16
N ILE A 100 -5.89 -2.72 -4.24
CA ILE A 100 -4.58 -3.02 -4.84
C ILE A 100 -4.51 -2.48 -6.29
N GLY A 101 -5.53 -2.74 -7.10
CA GLY A 101 -5.63 -2.23 -8.46
C GLY A 101 -5.64 -0.70 -8.54
N HIS A 102 -6.32 -0.03 -7.60
CA HIS A 102 -6.30 1.43 -7.47
C HIS A 102 -4.91 1.94 -7.11
N CYS A 103 -4.27 1.38 -6.08
CA CYS A 103 -2.91 1.76 -5.66
C CYS A 103 -1.88 1.54 -6.78
N ARG A 104 -1.97 0.43 -7.51
CA ARG A 104 -1.10 0.16 -8.67
C ARG A 104 -1.17 1.29 -9.70
N LYS A 105 -2.37 1.62 -10.16
CA LYS A 105 -2.58 2.72 -11.14
C LYS A 105 -2.07 4.06 -10.60
N LYS A 106 -2.24 4.30 -9.30
CA LYS A 106 -1.78 5.53 -8.67
C LYS A 106 -0.26 5.61 -8.59
N ILE A 107 0.43 4.50 -8.23
CA ILE A 107 1.89 4.41 -8.29
C ILE A 107 2.37 4.72 -9.72
N GLU A 108 1.85 3.99 -10.71
CA GLU A 108 2.22 4.14 -12.11
C GLU A 108 2.08 5.61 -12.54
N LYS A 109 0.90 6.20 -12.36
CA LYS A 109 0.62 7.58 -12.75
C LYS A 109 1.47 8.61 -12.01
N THR A 110 1.57 8.50 -10.68
CA THR A 110 2.30 9.50 -9.87
C THR A 110 3.77 9.54 -10.23
N LEU A 111 4.39 8.37 -10.43
CA LEU A 111 5.83 8.26 -10.74
C LEU A 111 6.14 8.47 -12.23
N GLU A 112 5.14 8.45 -13.12
CA GLU A 112 5.27 8.88 -14.52
C GLU A 112 5.17 10.39 -14.67
N ASP A 113 4.28 11.01 -13.90
CA ASP A 113 3.97 12.44 -14.01
C ASP A 113 4.97 13.32 -13.23
N ILE A 114 5.64 12.80 -12.19
CA ILE A 114 6.51 13.59 -11.30
C ILE A 114 7.87 13.87 -11.93
N THR A 115 8.33 15.10 -11.80
CA THR A 115 9.67 15.52 -12.25
C THR A 115 10.73 15.36 -11.15
N ASP A 116 12.03 15.33 -11.53
CA ASP A 116 13.16 15.32 -10.58
C ASP A 116 13.13 16.52 -9.63
N ILE A 117 12.72 17.69 -10.13
CA ILE A 117 12.58 18.91 -9.32
C ILE A 117 11.48 18.70 -8.25
N GLU A 118 10.35 18.14 -8.64
CA GLU A 118 9.23 17.89 -7.71
C GLU A 118 9.57 16.80 -6.68
N LEU A 119 10.38 15.79 -7.01
CA LEU A 119 10.86 14.79 -6.06
C LEU A 119 11.65 15.42 -4.90
N LYS A 120 12.39 16.48 -5.16
CA LYS A 120 13.20 17.21 -4.15
C LYS A 120 12.37 18.20 -3.32
N GLN A 121 11.10 18.47 -3.68
CA GLN A 121 10.22 19.34 -2.91
C GLN A 121 9.71 18.66 -1.65
N ASN A 122 9.35 19.46 -0.63
CA ASN A 122 8.75 18.97 0.60
C ASN A 122 7.43 18.21 0.33
N ALA A 123 7.30 17.07 0.97
CA ALA A 123 6.07 16.28 0.97
C ALA A 123 5.04 16.91 1.91
N LYS A 124 3.82 17.20 1.38
CA LYS A 124 2.73 17.84 2.14
C LYS A 124 1.87 16.89 2.95
N MET A 125 2.18 15.59 2.90
CA MET A 125 1.34 14.53 3.51
C MET A 125 1.83 14.09 4.88
N ARG A 126 2.96 14.59 5.34
CA ARG A 126 3.50 14.40 6.70
C ARG A 126 3.71 15.74 7.38
N GLU A 127 3.66 15.74 8.71
CA GLU A 127 4.00 16.91 9.55
C GLU A 127 5.50 17.20 9.56
N LYS A 128 6.31 16.14 9.44
CA LYS A 128 7.76 16.25 9.38
C LYS A 128 8.20 16.75 7.99
N GLU A 129 9.10 17.71 7.95
CA GLU A 129 9.71 18.19 6.70
C GLU A 129 10.63 17.12 6.12
N ILE A 130 10.15 16.44 5.10
CA ILE A 130 10.88 15.46 4.29
C ILE A 130 10.58 15.71 2.81
N THR A 131 11.48 15.34 1.92
CA THR A 131 11.24 15.41 0.48
C THR A 131 10.24 14.36 0.02
N LYS A 132 9.61 14.54 -1.15
CA LYS A 132 8.76 13.50 -1.75
C LYS A 132 9.57 12.22 -2.06
N GLU A 133 10.82 12.36 -2.48
CA GLU A 133 11.72 11.24 -2.70
C GLU A 133 11.90 10.41 -1.43
N GLU A 134 12.22 11.06 -0.31
CA GLU A 134 12.36 10.39 0.99
C GLU A 134 11.03 9.74 1.43
N LEU A 135 9.91 10.44 1.25
CA LEU A 135 8.58 9.89 1.55
C LEU A 135 8.28 8.62 0.75
N PHE A 136 8.63 8.58 -0.54
CA PHE A 136 8.36 7.41 -1.38
C PHE A 136 9.28 6.23 -1.05
N ILE A 137 10.53 6.50 -0.65
CA ILE A 137 11.43 5.46 -0.13
C ILE A 137 10.89 4.92 1.20
N ASP A 138 10.44 5.79 2.10
CA ASP A 138 9.82 5.38 3.36
C ASP A 138 8.53 4.57 3.13
N LEU A 139 7.72 4.97 2.17
CA LEU A 139 6.54 4.21 1.74
C LEU A 139 6.89 2.81 1.24
N CYS A 140 7.94 2.70 0.41
CA CYS A 140 8.42 1.40 -0.07
C CYS A 140 8.79 0.47 1.10
N ARG A 141 9.53 1.01 2.09
CA ARG A 141 9.91 0.27 3.31
C ARG A 141 8.70 -0.12 4.14
N HIS A 142 7.72 0.79 4.29
CA HIS A 142 6.48 0.54 5.01
C HIS A 142 5.67 -0.60 4.38
N MET A 143 5.48 -0.56 3.06
CA MET A 143 4.76 -1.60 2.33
C MET A 143 5.48 -2.95 2.45
N GLN A 144 6.81 -2.97 2.28
CA GLN A 144 7.59 -4.20 2.38
C GLN A 144 7.62 -4.75 3.83
N HIS A 145 7.62 -3.88 4.83
CA HIS A 145 7.53 -4.29 6.24
C HIS A 145 6.25 -5.09 6.51
N HIS A 146 5.10 -4.57 6.11
CA HIS A 146 3.83 -5.26 6.30
C HIS A 146 3.67 -6.49 5.40
N ALA A 147 4.14 -6.43 4.17
CA ALA A 147 4.14 -7.60 3.29
C ALA A 147 5.00 -8.75 3.88
N ALA A 148 6.14 -8.44 4.49
CA ALA A 148 6.98 -9.44 5.17
C ALA A 148 6.29 -10.04 6.41
N GLN A 149 5.60 -9.22 7.22
CA GLN A 149 4.82 -9.71 8.37
C GLN A 149 3.70 -10.66 7.91
N LEU A 150 2.96 -10.30 6.87
CA LEU A 150 1.89 -11.11 6.31
C LEU A 150 2.44 -12.39 5.65
N GLY A 151 3.57 -12.29 4.94
CA GLY A 151 4.26 -13.42 4.33
C GLY A 151 4.71 -14.45 5.37
N LEU A 152 5.26 -13.99 6.50
CA LEU A 152 5.61 -14.88 7.62
C LEU A 152 4.37 -15.57 8.20
N ARG A 153 3.24 -14.86 8.35
CA ARG A 153 1.98 -15.50 8.78
C ARG A 153 1.53 -16.60 7.82
N ILE A 154 1.60 -16.34 6.51
CA ILE A 154 1.26 -17.32 5.48
C ILE A 154 2.18 -18.53 5.58
N GLN A 155 3.48 -18.33 5.71
CA GLN A 155 4.44 -19.41 5.84
C GLN A 155 4.16 -20.29 7.08
N ILE A 156 3.82 -19.69 8.21
CA ILE A 156 3.45 -20.42 9.43
C ILE A 156 2.16 -21.23 9.23
N LEU A 157 1.17 -20.64 8.53
CA LEU A 157 -0.15 -21.27 8.34
C LEU A 157 -0.15 -22.37 7.28
N THR A 158 0.66 -22.21 6.22
CA THR A 158 0.58 -23.06 5.02
C THR A 158 1.84 -23.88 4.75
N GLY A 159 2.97 -23.54 5.37
CA GLY A 159 4.29 -24.09 5.06
C GLY A 159 4.91 -23.52 3.75
N ASN A 160 4.22 -22.64 3.04
CA ASN A 160 4.67 -22.10 1.77
C ASN A 160 5.30 -20.69 1.92
N GLU A 161 6.43 -20.49 1.29
CA GLU A 161 7.05 -19.16 1.17
C GLU A 161 6.49 -18.39 -0.04
N LEU A 162 6.42 -17.07 0.11
CA LEU A 162 6.12 -16.18 -1.01
C LEU A 162 7.34 -16.07 -1.94
N GLN A 163 7.08 -15.89 -3.22
CA GLN A 163 8.15 -15.67 -4.19
C GLN A 163 8.73 -14.26 -4.05
N TRP A 164 10.05 -14.16 -4.14
CA TRP A 164 10.72 -12.87 -4.16
C TRP A 164 10.47 -12.11 -5.46
N ILE A 165 9.99 -10.87 -5.35
CA ILE A 165 9.78 -9.95 -6.48
C ILE A 165 10.87 -8.89 -6.45
N THR A 166 11.80 -8.98 -7.39
CA THR A 166 12.97 -8.08 -7.44
C THR A 166 12.57 -6.67 -7.86
N SER A 167 11.64 -6.52 -8.80
CA SER A 167 11.31 -5.24 -9.43
C SER A 167 10.00 -5.31 -10.20
N GLY A 168 9.26 -4.22 -10.20
CA GLY A 168 8.05 -4.05 -11.00
C GLY A 168 6.84 -4.83 -10.52
N TRP A 169 5.78 -4.76 -11.30
CA TRP A 169 4.58 -5.54 -11.08
C TRP A 169 4.71 -6.90 -11.76
N LYS A 170 4.44 -7.97 -11.02
CA LYS A 170 4.29 -9.32 -11.57
C LYS A 170 2.99 -9.93 -11.04
N GLU A 171 2.27 -10.60 -11.90
CA GLU A 171 1.15 -11.47 -11.55
C GLU A 171 1.65 -12.92 -11.57
N TYR A 172 1.28 -13.70 -10.56
CA TYR A 172 1.65 -15.10 -10.38
C TYR A 172 0.41 -15.98 -10.42
#